data_16daa85e34e7589514520597f33c6337
#
_entry.id   16daa85e34e7589514520597f33c6337
#
_cell.length_a   1.000
_cell.length_b   1.000
_cell.length_c   1.000
_cell.angle_alpha   90.00
_cell.angle_beta   90.00
_cell.angle_gamma   90.00
#
_symmetry.space_group_name_H-M   'P 1'
#
loop_
_entity.id
_entity.type
_entity.pdbx_description
1 polymer ?
#
loop_
_entity_poly.entity_id
_entity_poly.type
_entity_poly.pdbx_seq_one_letter_code
_entity_poly.pdbx_strand_id
1 'polypeptide(L)'
;ESAHRLARFAKRKVVTLWLPFVAANTVYTLLTNLFLKVNILTGDERILDLPGNLITTPVTIKDIIGRTAHWSVFDGGTQLGGAMWFIQALFQISLLYAGVEFLLKKLLRSGDTLIPQGLLAGVLLWLGWQAQRIGWNVWGLGIAASCYCLFYLGVVLHRVQHPHGPARGALCCAGAFVVLLVLGQFGSVGLAGNSYPGPLYLLAASLAGWMLVYEGAHLLARVPAVSGAFSALGRATMPIVILHFLAFKPVTWLGLLATGGESYLLAAFPIY
;
A
#
# COMPACT_ATOMS: atom_id res chain seq x y z
N GLU A 1 32.85 0.32 -0.14
CA GLU A 1 31.90 1.25 -0.79
C GLU A 1 30.46 0.69 -0.88
N SER A 2 30.25 -0.57 -1.23
CA SER A 2 28.90 -1.16 -1.40
C SER A 2 28.10 -1.23 -0.09
N ALA A 3 28.73 -1.59 1.03
CA ALA A 3 28.08 -1.62 2.35
C ALA A 3 27.63 -0.22 2.81
N HIS A 4 28.45 0.80 2.57
CA HIS A 4 28.10 2.19 2.86
C HIS A 4 26.92 2.71 2.02
N ARG A 5 26.81 2.25 0.77
CA ARG A 5 25.63 2.57 -0.09
C ARG A 5 24.36 1.91 0.44
N LEU A 6 24.43 0.64 0.85
CA LEU A 6 23.31 -0.08 1.45
C LEU A 6 22.86 0.58 2.76
N ALA A 7 23.79 0.91 3.65
CA ALA A 7 23.48 1.59 4.92
C ALA A 7 22.80 2.96 4.68
N ARG A 8 23.29 3.73 3.71
CA ARG A 8 22.71 5.03 3.33
C ARG A 8 21.32 4.88 2.75
N PHE A 9 21.11 3.86 1.91
CA PHE A 9 19.80 3.51 1.38
C PHE A 9 18.82 3.11 2.51
N ALA A 10 19.23 2.22 3.42
CA ALA A 10 18.42 1.79 4.56
C ALA A 10 18.05 2.99 5.45
N LYS A 11 19.02 3.85 5.81
CA LYS A 11 18.77 5.08 6.58
C LYS A 11 17.71 5.96 5.90
N ARG A 12 17.81 6.14 4.58
CA ARG A 12 16.81 6.91 3.82
C ARG A 12 15.42 6.28 3.93
N LYS A 13 15.31 4.95 3.81
CA LYS A 13 14.02 4.24 3.94
C LYS A 13 13.43 4.34 5.34
N VAL A 14 14.27 4.28 6.37
CA VAL A 14 13.84 4.53 7.75
C VAL A 14 13.22 5.93 7.89
N VAL A 15 13.87 6.96 7.39
CA VAL A 15 13.38 8.33 7.51
C VAL A 15 12.14 8.59 6.63
N THR A 16 12.07 8.01 5.42
CA THR A 16 11.01 8.33 4.46
C THR A 16 9.78 7.42 4.53
N LEU A 17 9.89 6.23 5.12
CA LEU A 17 8.79 5.27 5.20
C LEU A 17 8.49 4.84 6.64
N TRP A 18 9.48 4.31 7.36
CA TRP A 18 9.27 3.78 8.71
C TRP A 18 8.88 4.87 9.72
N LEU A 19 9.63 5.96 9.75
CA LEU A 19 9.36 7.06 10.69
C LEU A 19 7.97 7.68 10.48
N PRO A 20 7.52 8.03 9.24
CA PRO A 20 6.15 8.50 9.01
C PRO A 20 5.09 7.47 9.41
N PHE A 21 5.32 6.18 9.17
CA PHE A 21 4.40 5.10 9.56
C PHE A 21 4.21 5.07 11.08
N VAL A 22 5.31 5.00 11.84
CA VAL A 22 5.26 4.96 13.31
C VAL A 22 4.67 6.25 13.88
N ALA A 23 5.12 7.40 13.39
CA ALA A 23 4.64 8.71 13.86
C ALA A 23 3.13 8.87 13.64
N ALA A 24 2.63 8.54 12.44
CA ALA A 24 1.21 8.66 12.13
C ALA A 24 0.33 7.74 13.00
N ASN A 25 0.71 6.46 13.16
CA ASN A 25 -0.02 5.54 14.03
C ASN A 25 0.02 5.99 15.50
N THR A 26 1.16 6.51 15.97
CA THR A 26 1.27 7.06 17.32
C THR A 26 0.37 8.29 17.51
N VAL A 27 0.35 9.22 16.54
CA VAL A 27 -0.54 10.38 16.58
C VAL A 27 -2.01 9.95 16.59
N TYR A 28 -2.41 8.99 15.76
CA TYR A 28 -3.78 8.46 15.80
C TYR A 28 -4.11 7.79 17.13
N THR A 29 -3.16 7.09 17.73
CA THR A 29 -3.34 6.49 19.05
C THR A 29 -3.50 7.56 20.15
N LEU A 30 -2.70 8.64 20.11
CA LEU A 30 -2.83 9.79 20.99
C LEU A 30 -4.20 10.46 20.87
N LEU A 31 -4.74 10.55 19.67
CA LEU A 31 -6.03 11.19 19.39
C LEU A 31 -7.23 10.25 19.61
N THR A 32 -7.02 8.97 19.96
CA THR A 32 -8.11 7.98 20.09
C THR A 32 -9.20 8.45 21.04
N ASN A 33 -8.85 8.98 22.22
CA ASN A 33 -9.85 9.42 23.21
C ASN A 33 -10.64 10.66 22.74
N LEU A 34 -10.00 11.53 21.94
CA LEU A 34 -10.69 12.65 21.30
C LEU A 34 -11.64 12.16 20.19
N PHE A 35 -11.19 11.22 19.37
CA PHE A 35 -11.97 10.65 18.27
C PHE A 35 -13.20 9.85 18.80
N LEU A 36 -13.09 9.21 19.95
CA LEU A 36 -14.23 8.58 20.63
C LEU A 36 -15.26 9.62 21.07
N LYS A 37 -14.84 10.78 21.57
CA LYS A 37 -15.76 11.85 22.01
C LYS A 37 -16.55 12.49 20.86
N VAL A 38 -15.96 12.50 19.65
CA VAL A 38 -16.59 13.09 18.44
C VAL A 38 -17.12 12.02 17.47
N ASN A 39 -17.25 10.79 17.90
CA ASN A 39 -17.74 9.63 17.13
C ASN A 39 -16.98 9.31 15.82
N ILE A 40 -15.78 9.82 15.63
CA ILE A 40 -14.88 9.41 14.54
C ILE A 40 -14.42 7.95 14.74
N LEU A 41 -14.30 7.54 16.00
CA LEU A 41 -14.16 6.15 16.45
C LEU A 41 -15.29 5.87 17.42
N THR A 42 -15.67 4.61 17.62
CA THR A 42 -16.79 4.26 18.52
C THR A 42 -16.50 3.02 19.34
N GLY A 43 -17.08 3.01 20.56
CA GLY A 43 -17.18 1.81 21.40
C GLY A 43 -18.53 1.11 21.27
N ASP A 44 -19.43 1.57 20.41
CA ASP A 44 -20.75 0.98 20.19
C ASP A 44 -20.64 -0.34 19.43
N GLU A 45 -21.17 -1.44 20.01
CA GLU A 45 -21.07 -2.78 19.45
C GLU A 45 -21.81 -2.93 18.12
N ARG A 46 -22.84 -2.11 17.87
CA ARG A 46 -23.60 -2.10 16.60
C ARG A 46 -22.71 -1.80 15.39
N ILE A 47 -21.55 -1.20 15.57
CA ILE A 47 -20.60 -0.96 14.48
C ILE A 47 -20.05 -2.25 13.88
N LEU A 48 -20.07 -3.36 14.60
CA LEU A 48 -19.62 -4.67 14.14
C LEU A 48 -20.54 -5.30 13.11
N ASP A 49 -21.78 -4.84 13.00
CA ASP A 49 -22.72 -5.26 11.96
C ASP A 49 -22.23 -4.78 10.56
N LEU A 50 -21.34 -3.81 10.53
CA LEU A 50 -20.72 -3.31 9.30
C LEU A 50 -19.36 -4.00 9.07
N PRO A 51 -19.17 -4.73 7.95
CA PRO A 51 -17.94 -5.46 7.67
C PRO A 51 -16.68 -4.57 7.74
N GLY A 52 -15.63 -5.08 8.36
CA GLY A 52 -14.33 -4.38 8.46
C GLY A 52 -14.23 -3.33 9.56
N ASN A 53 -15.29 -3.16 10.36
CA ASN A 53 -15.29 -2.23 11.48
C ASN A 53 -14.82 -2.89 12.78
N LEU A 54 -14.28 -2.07 13.69
CA LEU A 54 -13.73 -2.48 14.97
C LEU A 54 -14.25 -1.59 16.09
N ILE A 55 -14.52 -2.19 17.25
CA ILE A 55 -14.77 -1.45 18.48
C ILE A 55 -13.45 -0.81 18.94
N THR A 56 -13.53 0.45 19.32
CA THR A 56 -12.39 1.18 19.88
C THR A 56 -12.65 1.49 21.36
N THR A 57 -11.71 1.11 22.21
CA THR A 57 -11.74 1.44 23.63
C THR A 57 -10.86 2.64 23.96
N PRO A 58 -11.17 3.41 25.01
CA PRO A 58 -10.30 4.47 25.49
C PRO A 58 -8.89 3.96 25.77
N VAL A 59 -7.88 4.81 25.48
CA VAL A 59 -6.48 4.47 25.66
C VAL A 59 -5.87 5.25 26.83
N THR A 60 -5.01 4.56 27.59
CA THR A 60 -4.18 5.15 28.65
C THR A 60 -2.79 5.50 28.11
N ILE A 61 -1.98 6.23 28.88
CA ILE A 61 -0.58 6.52 28.53
C ILE A 61 0.21 5.22 28.35
N LYS A 62 -0.05 4.20 29.18
CA LYS A 62 0.60 2.88 29.05
C LYS A 62 0.25 2.21 27.73
N ASP A 63 -1.02 2.29 27.31
CA ASP A 63 -1.46 1.74 26.02
C ASP A 63 -0.79 2.46 24.84
N ILE A 64 -0.62 3.79 24.91
CA ILE A 64 0.04 4.57 23.88
C ILE A 64 1.49 4.10 23.72
N ILE A 65 2.24 3.94 24.83
CA ILE A 65 3.63 3.47 24.81
C ILE A 65 3.69 2.04 24.22
N GLY A 66 2.84 1.14 24.73
CA GLY A 66 2.78 -0.25 24.27
C GLY A 66 2.46 -0.34 22.78
N ARG A 67 1.40 0.33 22.33
CA ARG A 67 1.00 0.35 20.90
C ARG A 67 2.10 0.97 20.02
N THR A 68 2.76 2.06 20.45
CA THR A 68 3.89 2.65 19.70
C THR A 68 5.03 1.66 19.54
N ALA A 69 5.33 0.84 20.55
CA ALA A 69 6.31 -0.23 20.43
C ALA A 69 5.90 -1.28 19.39
N HIS A 70 4.62 -1.70 19.38
CA HIS A 70 4.07 -2.60 18.36
C HIS A 70 4.17 -2.00 16.94
N TRP A 71 3.79 -0.72 16.78
CA TRP A 71 3.93 -0.04 15.47
C TRP A 71 5.38 0.02 14.99
N SER A 72 6.33 0.15 15.91
CA SER A 72 7.76 0.22 15.58
C SER A 72 8.29 -1.06 14.94
N VAL A 73 7.68 -2.20 15.23
CA VAL A 73 8.00 -3.51 14.65
C VAL A 73 6.98 -3.98 13.62
N PHE A 74 6.11 -3.09 13.15
CA PHE A 74 5.04 -3.39 12.19
C PHE A 74 4.01 -4.43 12.69
N ASP A 75 3.79 -4.49 13.99
CA ASP A 75 2.78 -5.35 14.58
C ASP A 75 1.43 -4.60 14.63
N GLY A 76 0.72 -4.64 13.50
CA GLY A 76 -0.58 -3.99 13.32
C GLY A 76 -0.53 -2.52 12.91
N GLY A 77 -1.63 -1.83 13.11
CA GLY A 77 -1.85 -0.41 12.80
C GLY A 77 -3.18 0.09 13.36
N THR A 78 -3.39 1.39 13.34
CA THR A 78 -4.69 1.98 13.71
C THR A 78 -5.69 1.83 12.56
N GLN A 79 -6.99 1.80 12.87
CA GLN A 79 -8.03 1.72 11.83
C GLN A 79 -7.95 2.90 10.84
N LEU A 80 -7.75 4.11 11.34
CA LEU A 80 -7.55 5.32 10.50
C LEU A 80 -6.24 5.29 9.70
N GLY A 81 -5.26 4.50 10.15
CA GLY A 81 -4.01 4.23 9.46
C GLY A 81 -4.07 3.03 8.51
N GLY A 82 -5.24 2.46 8.25
CA GLY A 82 -5.40 1.22 7.51
C GLY A 82 -4.72 1.18 6.14
N ALA A 83 -4.66 2.30 5.42
CA ALA A 83 -3.94 2.36 4.14
C ALA A 83 -2.41 2.34 4.27
N MET A 84 -1.86 2.54 5.45
CA MET A 84 -0.41 2.55 5.66
C MET A 84 0.24 1.16 5.56
N TRP A 85 -0.54 0.07 5.42
CA TRP A 85 0.00 -1.25 5.07
C TRP A 85 0.93 -1.20 3.86
N PHE A 86 0.62 -0.34 2.88
CA PHE A 86 1.45 -0.15 1.69
C PHE A 86 2.83 0.42 2.04
N ILE A 87 2.91 1.38 2.98
CA ILE A 87 4.18 1.97 3.44
C ILE A 87 5.04 0.90 4.11
N GLN A 88 4.42 0.07 4.98
CA GLN A 88 5.06 -1.08 5.61
C GLN A 88 5.61 -2.06 4.57
N ALA A 89 4.76 -2.51 3.65
CA ALA A 89 5.18 -3.44 2.59
C ALA A 89 6.32 -2.86 1.74
N LEU A 90 6.21 -1.59 1.32
CA LEU A 90 7.25 -0.92 0.53
C LEU A 90 8.58 -0.78 1.28
N PHE A 91 8.54 -0.52 2.60
CA PHE A 91 9.72 -0.50 3.44
C PHE A 91 10.41 -1.87 3.46
N GLN A 92 9.66 -2.92 3.79
CA GLN A 92 10.17 -4.29 3.89
C GLN A 92 10.75 -4.78 2.55
N ILE A 93 9.99 -4.63 1.47
CA ILE A 93 10.39 -5.06 0.13
C ILE A 93 11.64 -4.32 -0.35
N SER A 94 11.68 -2.99 -0.17
CA SER A 94 12.81 -2.20 -0.64
C SER A 94 14.12 -2.56 0.08
N LEU A 95 14.07 -2.86 1.38
CA LEU A 95 15.24 -3.32 2.15
C LEU A 95 15.63 -4.74 1.76
N LEU A 96 14.65 -5.65 1.63
CA LEU A 96 14.90 -7.02 1.21
C LEU A 96 15.56 -7.05 -0.17
N TYR A 97 14.99 -6.31 -1.14
CA TYR A 97 15.53 -6.24 -2.50
C TYR A 97 16.97 -5.72 -2.52
N ALA A 98 17.25 -4.62 -1.82
CA ALA A 98 18.60 -4.05 -1.75
C ALA A 98 19.60 -4.96 -1.03
N GLY A 99 19.17 -5.66 0.03
CA GLY A 99 19.97 -6.63 0.76
C GLY A 99 20.30 -7.84 -0.10
N VAL A 100 19.33 -8.39 -0.80
CA VAL A 100 19.52 -9.51 -1.74
C VAL A 100 20.43 -9.09 -2.89
N GLU A 101 20.24 -7.92 -3.47
CA GLU A 101 21.09 -7.40 -4.52
C GLU A 101 22.55 -7.28 -4.06
N PHE A 102 22.77 -6.77 -2.85
CA PHE A 102 24.09 -6.66 -2.24
C PHE A 102 24.75 -8.04 -2.07
N LEU A 103 24.00 -9.03 -1.54
CA LEU A 103 24.48 -10.39 -1.34
C LEU A 103 24.80 -11.08 -2.67
N LEU A 104 23.91 -10.99 -3.64
CA LEU A 104 24.11 -11.59 -4.97
C LEU A 104 25.34 -11.00 -5.68
N LYS A 105 25.54 -9.69 -5.65
CA LYS A 105 26.74 -9.05 -6.20
C LYS A 105 28.03 -9.54 -5.54
N LYS A 106 27.99 -9.81 -4.23
CA LYS A 106 29.14 -10.35 -3.48
C LYS A 106 29.40 -11.81 -3.81
N LEU A 107 28.35 -12.63 -3.95
CA LEU A 107 28.46 -14.07 -4.19
C LEU A 107 28.81 -14.39 -5.63
N LEU A 108 28.12 -13.78 -6.58
CA LEU A 108 28.23 -14.13 -8.00
C LEU A 108 29.42 -13.45 -8.69
N ARG A 109 30.10 -12.50 -8.05
CA ARG A 109 31.14 -11.65 -8.66
C ARG A 109 30.72 -11.05 -10.02
N SER A 110 29.43 -11.16 -10.35
CA SER A 110 28.80 -10.70 -11.59
C SER A 110 28.12 -9.34 -11.33
N GLY A 111 28.15 -8.48 -12.35
CA GLY A 111 27.43 -7.20 -12.29
C GLY A 111 25.91 -7.34 -12.45
N ASP A 112 25.45 -8.41 -13.08
CA ASP A 112 24.02 -8.63 -13.35
C ASP A 112 23.38 -9.59 -12.33
N THR A 113 22.40 -9.07 -11.62
CA THR A 113 21.62 -9.80 -10.58
C THR A 113 20.16 -10.00 -10.98
N LEU A 114 19.77 -9.63 -12.23
CA LEU A 114 18.36 -9.69 -12.64
C LEU A 114 17.79 -11.10 -12.61
N ILE A 115 18.48 -12.06 -13.22
CA ILE A 115 17.98 -13.44 -13.30
C ILE A 115 17.79 -14.04 -11.89
N PRO A 116 18.79 -14.04 -10.99
CA PRO A 116 18.60 -14.60 -9.64
C PRO A 116 17.57 -13.81 -8.81
N GLN A 117 17.46 -12.49 -9.00
CA GLN A 117 16.38 -11.68 -8.40
C GLN A 117 15.01 -12.09 -8.93
N GLY A 118 14.88 -12.38 -10.22
CA GLY A 118 13.65 -12.84 -10.85
C GLY A 118 13.21 -14.20 -10.35
N LEU A 119 14.14 -15.15 -10.20
CA LEU A 119 13.88 -16.46 -9.63
C LEU A 119 13.38 -16.34 -8.17
N LEU A 120 14.07 -15.53 -7.37
CA LEU A 120 13.63 -15.25 -6.00
C LEU A 120 12.25 -14.60 -5.97
N ALA A 121 11.98 -13.64 -6.87
CA ALA A 121 10.68 -12.98 -6.98
C ALA A 121 9.55 -13.97 -7.27
N GLY A 122 9.77 -14.95 -8.15
CA GLY A 122 8.83 -16.03 -8.42
C GLY A 122 8.59 -16.93 -7.22
N VAL A 123 9.64 -17.32 -6.51
CA VAL A 123 9.54 -18.12 -5.27
C VAL A 123 8.78 -17.35 -4.19
N LEU A 124 9.11 -16.08 -3.96
CA LEU A 124 8.43 -15.26 -2.95
C LEU A 124 6.97 -15.02 -3.30
N LEU A 125 6.63 -14.82 -4.58
CA LEU A 125 5.24 -14.70 -5.01
C LEU A 125 4.45 -15.98 -4.71
N TRP A 126 5.02 -17.15 -4.99
CA TRP A 126 4.40 -18.43 -4.66
C TRP A 126 4.23 -18.61 -3.15
N LEU A 127 5.27 -18.31 -2.36
CA LEU A 127 5.20 -18.36 -0.89
C LEU A 127 4.16 -17.38 -0.32
N GLY A 128 4.08 -16.16 -0.85
CA GLY A 128 3.06 -15.18 -0.46
C GLY A 128 1.63 -15.65 -0.76
N TRP A 129 1.44 -16.32 -1.90
CA TRP A 129 0.17 -16.96 -2.23
C TRP A 129 -0.16 -18.13 -1.29
N GLN A 130 0.80 -18.97 -0.93
CA GLN A 130 0.58 -20.03 0.07
C GLN A 130 0.27 -19.43 1.45
N ALA A 131 0.97 -18.37 1.84
CA ALA A 131 0.72 -17.63 3.07
C ALA A 131 -0.73 -17.10 3.14
N GLN A 132 -1.25 -16.56 2.02
CA GLN A 132 -2.67 -16.19 1.90
C GLN A 132 -3.59 -17.37 2.17
N ARG A 133 -3.33 -18.54 1.55
CA ARG A 133 -4.19 -19.73 1.66
C ARG A 133 -4.30 -20.28 3.08
N ILE A 134 -3.26 -20.11 3.89
CA ILE A 134 -3.24 -20.54 5.30
C ILE A 134 -3.53 -19.39 6.29
N GLY A 135 -3.89 -18.19 5.78
CA GLY A 135 -4.16 -17.02 6.61
C GLY A 135 -2.94 -16.45 7.34
N TRP A 136 -1.71 -16.77 6.89
CA TRP A 136 -0.49 -16.31 7.54
C TRP A 136 -0.04 -14.95 6.99
N ASN A 137 0.02 -13.94 7.85
CA ASN A 137 0.51 -12.61 7.49
C ASN A 137 1.17 -11.89 8.69
N VAL A 138 1.99 -12.61 9.42
CA VAL A 138 2.71 -12.03 10.58
C VAL A 138 3.59 -10.87 10.11
N TRP A 139 3.45 -9.71 10.76
CA TRP A 139 4.13 -8.46 10.44
C TRP A 139 4.01 -8.02 8.98
N GLY A 140 2.96 -8.45 8.28
CA GLY A 140 2.78 -8.11 6.86
C GLY A 140 3.73 -8.84 5.90
N LEU A 141 4.46 -9.85 6.36
CA LEU A 141 5.46 -10.56 5.55
C LEU A 141 4.83 -11.35 4.40
N GLY A 142 3.60 -11.86 4.56
CA GLY A 142 2.87 -12.50 3.47
C GLY A 142 2.60 -11.53 2.30
N ILE A 143 2.17 -10.31 2.63
CA ILE A 143 1.97 -9.22 1.65
C ILE A 143 3.31 -8.83 1.02
N ALA A 144 4.35 -8.65 1.82
CA ALA A 144 5.68 -8.28 1.34
C ALA A 144 6.24 -9.32 0.36
N ALA A 145 6.05 -10.62 0.64
CA ALA A 145 6.46 -11.70 -0.25
C ALA A 145 5.72 -11.63 -1.60
N SER A 146 4.39 -11.47 -1.58
CA SER A 146 3.58 -11.31 -2.80
C SER A 146 4.00 -10.10 -3.62
N CYS A 147 4.19 -8.96 -2.95
CA CYS A 147 4.53 -7.69 -3.59
C CYS A 147 6.01 -7.57 -4.02
N TYR A 148 6.90 -8.44 -3.53
CA TYR A 148 8.31 -8.44 -3.97
C TYR A 148 8.44 -8.64 -5.48
N CYS A 149 7.63 -9.53 -6.05
CA CYS A 149 7.61 -9.75 -7.50
C CYS A 149 7.17 -8.50 -8.26
N LEU A 150 6.20 -7.76 -7.75
CA LEU A 150 5.74 -6.51 -8.36
C LEU A 150 6.83 -5.42 -8.32
N PHE A 151 7.58 -5.36 -7.22
CA PHE A 151 8.73 -4.45 -7.10
C PHE A 151 9.84 -4.82 -8.10
N TYR A 152 10.18 -6.12 -8.21
CA TYR A 152 11.13 -6.62 -9.20
C TYR A 152 10.69 -6.28 -10.62
N LEU A 153 9.41 -6.53 -10.97
CA LEU A 153 8.85 -6.14 -12.26
C LEU A 153 9.01 -4.65 -12.53
N GLY A 154 8.76 -3.81 -11.53
CA GLY A 154 8.99 -2.36 -11.64
C GLY A 154 10.44 -2.01 -12.01
N VAL A 155 11.42 -2.71 -11.43
CA VAL A 155 12.85 -2.53 -11.78
C VAL A 155 13.13 -2.99 -13.21
N VAL A 156 12.59 -4.13 -13.65
CA VAL A 156 12.75 -4.63 -15.02
C VAL A 156 12.10 -3.67 -16.03
N LEU A 157 10.84 -3.32 -15.78
CA LEU A 157 10.08 -2.42 -16.65
C LEU A 157 10.78 -1.05 -16.79
N HIS A 158 11.31 -0.51 -15.71
CA HIS A 158 12.07 0.75 -15.75
C HIS A 158 13.29 0.70 -16.68
N ARG A 159 13.89 -0.47 -16.88
CA ARG A 159 15.05 -0.63 -17.78
C ARG A 159 14.67 -0.72 -19.27
N VAL A 160 13.48 -1.26 -19.57
CA VAL A 160 13.05 -1.58 -20.93
C VAL A 160 11.96 -0.65 -21.47
N GLN A 161 11.34 0.11 -20.59
CA GLN A 161 10.22 0.96 -20.98
C GLN A 161 10.66 2.20 -21.75
N HIS A 162 9.95 2.44 -22.84
CA HIS A 162 10.00 3.70 -23.59
C HIS A 162 8.56 4.15 -23.86
N PRO A 163 8.24 5.43 -23.64
CA PRO A 163 6.88 5.91 -23.87
C PRO A 163 6.54 5.81 -25.37
N HIS A 164 5.35 5.34 -25.64
CA HIS A 164 4.84 5.25 -27.01
C HIS A 164 4.38 6.62 -27.52
N GLY A 165 4.27 6.74 -28.86
CA GLY A 165 3.56 7.87 -29.45
C GLY A 165 2.07 7.91 -29.03
N PRO A 166 1.36 9.06 -29.16
CA PRO A 166 0.02 9.24 -28.60
C PRO A 166 -1.00 8.18 -29.03
N ALA A 167 -1.00 7.82 -30.32
CA ALA A 167 -1.94 6.83 -30.86
C ALA A 167 -1.68 5.42 -30.29
N ARG A 168 -0.41 4.99 -30.22
CA ARG A 168 -0.04 3.69 -29.62
C ARG A 168 -0.28 3.70 -28.12
N GLY A 169 0.06 4.79 -27.41
CA GLY A 169 -0.20 4.93 -26.00
C GLY A 169 -1.69 4.83 -25.67
N ALA A 170 -2.56 5.48 -26.45
CA ALA A 170 -4.01 5.36 -26.30
C ALA A 170 -4.51 3.92 -26.56
N LEU A 171 -3.97 3.24 -27.58
CA LEU A 171 -4.30 1.84 -27.85
C LEU A 171 -3.85 0.91 -26.71
N CYS A 172 -2.65 1.11 -26.18
CA CYS A 172 -2.15 0.37 -25.01
C CYS A 172 -3.02 0.59 -23.77
N CYS A 173 -3.44 1.84 -23.50
CA CYS A 173 -4.39 2.14 -22.44
C CYS A 173 -5.73 1.41 -22.63
N ALA A 174 -6.30 1.48 -23.82
CA ALA A 174 -7.57 0.82 -24.12
C ALA A 174 -7.46 -0.72 -23.96
N GLY A 175 -6.39 -1.31 -24.51
CA GLY A 175 -6.14 -2.75 -24.39
C GLY A 175 -5.93 -3.16 -22.94
N ALA A 176 -5.13 -2.44 -22.17
CA ALA A 176 -4.90 -2.70 -20.76
C ALA A 176 -6.20 -2.58 -19.94
N PHE A 177 -7.03 -1.58 -20.24
CA PHE A 177 -8.33 -1.40 -19.61
C PHE A 177 -9.26 -2.57 -19.89
N VAL A 178 -9.35 -3.02 -21.14
CA VAL A 178 -10.16 -4.22 -21.53
C VAL A 178 -9.64 -5.46 -20.79
N VAL A 179 -8.33 -5.66 -20.72
CA VAL A 179 -7.75 -6.79 -19.96
C VAL A 179 -8.16 -6.72 -18.49
N LEU A 180 -8.12 -5.55 -17.85
CA LEU A 180 -8.55 -5.39 -16.46
C LEU A 180 -10.05 -5.67 -16.29
N LEU A 181 -10.90 -5.23 -17.23
CA LEU A 181 -12.33 -5.54 -17.19
C LEU A 181 -12.59 -7.05 -17.30
N VAL A 182 -11.88 -7.72 -18.19
CA VAL A 182 -11.99 -9.19 -18.35
C VAL A 182 -11.52 -9.89 -17.10
N LEU A 183 -10.34 -9.54 -16.57
CA LEU A 183 -9.81 -10.12 -15.33
C LEU A 183 -10.77 -9.89 -14.15
N GLY A 184 -11.41 -8.72 -14.08
CA GLY A 184 -12.38 -8.39 -13.03
C GLY A 184 -13.61 -9.34 -13.00
N GLN A 185 -13.92 -10.06 -14.09
CA GLN A 185 -14.98 -11.08 -14.08
C GLN A 185 -14.55 -12.38 -13.37
N PHE A 186 -13.26 -12.62 -13.24
CA PHE A 186 -12.70 -13.85 -12.65
C PHE A 186 -12.23 -13.69 -11.21
N GLY A 187 -12.23 -12.46 -10.70
CA GLY A 187 -11.84 -12.19 -9.32
C GLY A 187 -11.38 -10.75 -9.09
N SER A 188 -10.82 -10.51 -7.91
CA SER A 188 -10.32 -9.21 -7.50
C SER A 188 -8.93 -9.33 -6.85
N VAL A 189 -8.20 -8.22 -6.81
CA VAL A 189 -6.93 -8.09 -6.09
C VAL A 189 -7.12 -7.17 -4.90
N GLY A 190 -7.03 -7.73 -3.70
CA GLY A 190 -7.08 -7.02 -2.42
C GLY A 190 -5.76 -7.15 -1.67
N LEU A 191 -4.70 -6.43 -2.10
CA LEU A 191 -3.36 -6.57 -1.53
C LEU A 191 -3.29 -6.23 -0.03
N ALA A 192 -4.15 -5.33 0.46
CA ALA A 192 -4.23 -5.02 1.89
C ALA A 192 -4.52 -6.26 2.76
N GLY A 193 -5.36 -7.17 2.26
CA GLY A 193 -5.65 -8.46 2.88
C GLY A 193 -4.85 -9.64 2.31
N ASN A 194 -3.82 -9.38 1.51
CA ASN A 194 -3.08 -10.40 0.75
C ASN A 194 -4.03 -11.35 -0.01
N SER A 195 -5.10 -10.82 -0.65
CA SER A 195 -6.15 -11.60 -1.30
C SER A 195 -6.11 -11.44 -2.81
N TYR A 196 -5.94 -12.54 -3.54
CA TYR A 196 -5.97 -12.62 -5.01
C TYR A 196 -6.16 -14.08 -5.46
N PRO A 197 -6.76 -14.33 -6.64
CA PRO A 197 -7.09 -15.69 -7.10
C PRO A 197 -5.87 -16.60 -7.29
N GLY A 198 -4.73 -16.05 -7.69
CA GLY A 198 -3.49 -16.80 -7.89
C GLY A 198 -2.33 -15.95 -8.41
N PRO A 199 -1.11 -16.51 -8.41
CA PRO A 199 0.10 -15.77 -8.81
C PRO A 199 0.03 -15.18 -10.21
N LEU A 200 -0.41 -15.95 -11.19
CA LEU A 200 -0.53 -15.49 -12.58
C LEU A 200 -1.60 -14.41 -12.75
N TYR A 201 -2.69 -14.52 -12.00
CA TYR A 201 -3.73 -13.48 -11.98
C TYR A 201 -3.17 -12.15 -11.44
N LEU A 202 -2.45 -12.20 -10.30
CA LEU A 202 -1.82 -11.02 -9.73
C LEU A 202 -0.83 -10.37 -10.71
N LEU A 203 -0.01 -11.17 -11.38
CA LEU A 203 0.94 -10.66 -12.39
C LEU A 203 0.23 -10.01 -13.58
N ALA A 204 -0.77 -10.68 -14.15
CA ALA A 204 -1.53 -10.17 -15.30
C ALA A 204 -2.25 -8.86 -14.95
N ALA A 205 -2.96 -8.83 -13.82
CA ALA A 205 -3.66 -7.63 -13.35
C ALA A 205 -2.68 -6.48 -13.06
N SER A 206 -1.54 -6.76 -12.45
CA SER A 206 -0.54 -5.74 -12.12
C SER A 206 0.16 -5.19 -13.37
N LEU A 207 0.49 -6.03 -14.35
CA LEU A 207 1.09 -5.59 -15.62
C LEU A 207 0.10 -4.75 -16.44
N ALA A 208 -1.16 -5.17 -16.52
CA ALA A 208 -2.20 -4.40 -17.20
C ALA A 208 -2.45 -3.06 -16.48
N GLY A 209 -2.55 -3.07 -15.15
CA GLY A 209 -2.69 -1.85 -14.35
C GLY A 209 -1.50 -0.90 -14.51
N TRP A 210 -0.28 -1.45 -14.50
CA TRP A 210 0.93 -0.65 -14.74
C TRP A 210 0.92 -0.02 -16.13
N MET A 211 0.60 -0.80 -17.18
CA MET A 211 0.55 -0.30 -18.56
C MET A 211 -0.49 0.82 -18.70
N LEU A 212 -1.68 0.64 -18.13
CA LEU A 212 -2.74 1.65 -18.13
C LEU A 212 -2.28 2.96 -17.48
N VAL A 213 -1.69 2.86 -16.28
CA VAL A 213 -1.22 4.05 -15.54
C VAL A 213 -0.02 4.70 -16.21
N TYR A 214 0.93 3.92 -16.72
CA TYR A 214 2.14 4.42 -17.35
C TYR A 214 1.82 5.20 -18.63
N GLU A 215 1.12 4.60 -19.57
CA GLU A 215 0.74 5.25 -20.82
C GLU A 215 -0.28 6.37 -20.59
N GLY A 216 -1.24 6.16 -19.68
CA GLY A 216 -2.19 7.19 -19.29
C GLY A 216 -1.52 8.42 -18.69
N ALA A 217 -0.52 8.25 -17.84
CA ALA A 217 0.27 9.36 -17.30
C ALA A 217 1.02 10.13 -18.40
N HIS A 218 1.60 9.43 -19.37
CA HIS A 218 2.26 10.07 -20.52
C HIS A 218 1.29 10.83 -21.42
N LEU A 219 0.06 10.33 -21.62
CA LEU A 219 -0.97 11.04 -22.36
C LEU A 219 -1.44 12.30 -21.61
N LEU A 220 -1.73 12.16 -20.30
CA LEU A 220 -2.18 13.27 -19.44
C LEU A 220 -1.11 14.35 -19.26
N ALA A 221 0.18 13.94 -19.22
CA ALA A 221 1.29 14.89 -19.09
C ALA A 221 1.41 15.88 -20.25
N ARG A 222 0.73 15.61 -21.38
CA ARG A 222 0.66 16.53 -22.54
C ARG A 222 -0.24 17.73 -22.31
N VAL A 223 -1.11 17.67 -21.30
CA VAL A 223 -2.01 18.77 -20.91
C VAL A 223 -1.39 19.46 -19.68
N PRO A 224 -0.82 20.68 -19.82
CA PRO A 224 -0.04 21.31 -18.74
C PRO A 224 -0.80 21.48 -17.42
N ALA A 225 -2.08 21.87 -17.47
CA ALA A 225 -2.91 22.03 -16.27
C ALA A 225 -3.10 20.70 -15.53
N VAL A 226 -3.36 19.61 -16.25
CA VAL A 226 -3.53 18.25 -15.71
C VAL A 226 -2.21 17.75 -15.15
N SER A 227 -1.11 17.92 -15.88
CA SER A 227 0.24 17.55 -15.43
C SER A 227 0.62 18.26 -14.14
N GLY A 228 0.33 19.57 -14.03
CA GLY A 228 0.57 20.36 -12.81
C GLY A 228 -0.20 19.82 -11.60
N ALA A 229 -1.49 19.53 -11.77
CA ALA A 229 -2.35 18.98 -10.72
C ALA A 229 -1.85 17.60 -10.25
N PHE A 230 -1.61 16.66 -11.16
CA PHE A 230 -1.10 15.32 -10.82
C PHE A 230 0.30 15.36 -10.19
N SER A 231 1.17 16.28 -10.62
CA SER A 231 2.48 16.49 -10.01
C SER A 231 2.36 17.01 -8.57
N ALA A 232 1.40 17.89 -8.28
CA ALA A 232 1.12 18.35 -6.93
C ALA A 232 0.61 17.22 -6.03
N LEU A 233 -0.35 16.41 -6.53
CA LEU A 233 -0.84 15.22 -5.83
C LEU A 233 0.29 14.21 -5.58
N GLY A 234 1.16 13.97 -6.56
CA GLY A 234 2.30 13.07 -6.44
C GLY A 234 3.28 13.51 -5.33
N ARG A 235 3.54 14.81 -5.19
CA ARG A 235 4.36 15.35 -4.09
C ARG A 235 3.67 15.22 -2.73
N ALA A 236 2.34 15.22 -2.69
CA ALA A 236 1.53 15.09 -1.48
C ALA A 236 1.12 13.64 -1.16
N THR A 237 1.66 12.63 -1.85
CA THR A 237 1.24 11.23 -1.70
C THR A 237 1.30 10.75 -0.25
N MET A 238 2.38 11.05 0.49
CA MET A 238 2.52 10.59 1.87
C MET A 238 1.45 11.18 2.81
N PRO A 239 1.22 12.51 2.87
CA PRO A 239 0.09 13.06 3.61
C PRO A 239 -1.27 12.49 3.17
N ILE A 240 -1.49 12.29 1.88
CA ILE A 240 -2.73 11.71 1.37
C ILE A 240 -2.92 10.29 1.92
N VAL A 241 -1.91 9.41 1.85
CA VAL A 241 -1.98 8.04 2.36
C VAL A 241 -2.26 8.02 3.87
N ILE A 242 -1.67 8.94 4.63
CA ILE A 242 -1.89 9.03 6.06
C ILE A 242 -3.30 9.52 6.39
N LEU A 243 -3.78 10.57 5.73
CA LEU A 243 -4.96 11.34 6.17
C LEU A 243 -6.27 10.98 5.45
N HIS A 244 -6.27 10.22 4.35
CA HIS A 244 -7.47 10.08 3.51
C HIS A 244 -8.65 9.41 4.25
N PHE A 245 -8.44 8.44 5.15
CA PHE A 245 -9.54 7.87 5.92
C PHE A 245 -10.14 8.88 6.90
N LEU A 246 -9.31 9.73 7.48
CA LEU A 246 -9.81 10.84 8.30
C LEU A 246 -10.54 11.87 7.43
N ALA A 247 -10.06 12.12 6.20
CA ALA A 247 -10.70 13.04 5.26
C ALA A 247 -12.08 12.55 4.75
N PHE A 248 -12.38 11.26 4.84
CA PHE A 248 -13.71 10.74 4.52
C PHE A 248 -14.76 11.05 5.60
N LYS A 249 -14.35 11.29 6.85
CA LYS A 249 -15.27 11.52 7.97
C LYS A 249 -16.19 12.72 7.81
N PRO A 250 -15.72 13.89 7.29
CA PRO A 250 -16.61 14.99 6.94
C PRO A 250 -17.69 14.63 5.91
N VAL A 251 -17.35 13.80 4.92
CA VAL A 251 -18.30 13.35 3.89
C VAL A 251 -19.36 12.44 4.52
N THR A 252 -18.93 11.44 5.32
CA THR A 252 -19.86 10.59 6.08
C THR A 252 -20.74 11.42 7.00
N TRP A 253 -20.19 12.40 7.71
CA TRP A 253 -20.95 13.30 8.58
C TRP A 253 -22.05 14.08 7.83
N LEU A 254 -21.72 14.64 6.67
CA LEU A 254 -22.71 15.32 5.82
C LEU A 254 -23.79 14.36 5.33
N GLY A 255 -23.41 13.14 4.95
CA GLY A 255 -24.37 12.08 4.58
C GLY A 255 -25.34 11.75 5.72
N LEU A 256 -24.82 11.57 6.93
CA LEU A 256 -25.64 11.29 8.12
C LEU A 256 -26.59 12.45 8.47
N LEU A 257 -26.14 13.70 8.33
CA LEU A 257 -27.01 14.88 8.51
C LEU A 257 -28.16 14.89 7.48
N ALA A 258 -27.89 14.52 6.24
CA ALA A 258 -28.89 14.50 5.19
C ALA A 258 -29.91 13.36 5.33
N THR A 259 -29.49 12.21 5.90
CA THR A 259 -30.33 11.01 6.03
C THR A 259 -30.93 10.83 7.42
N GLY A 260 -30.55 11.65 8.41
CA GLY A 260 -30.97 11.46 9.81
C GLY A 260 -30.33 10.24 10.47
N GLY A 261 -29.16 9.79 9.97
CA GLY A 261 -28.48 8.59 10.49
C GLY A 261 -27.91 8.78 11.91
N GLU A 262 -27.72 7.67 12.62
CA GLU A 262 -27.20 7.68 14.00
C GLU A 262 -25.72 8.06 14.06
N SER A 263 -25.32 8.79 15.09
CA SER A 263 -23.98 9.37 15.21
C SER A 263 -22.84 8.35 15.28
N TYR A 264 -23.09 7.12 15.79
CA TYR A 264 -22.07 6.06 15.82
C TYR A 264 -21.64 5.61 14.42
N LEU A 265 -22.51 5.79 13.40
CA LEU A 265 -22.22 5.47 12.00
C LEU A 265 -21.13 6.37 11.41
N LEU A 266 -20.81 7.50 12.05
CA LEU A 266 -19.65 8.30 11.67
C LEU A 266 -18.34 7.52 11.81
N ALA A 267 -18.29 6.56 12.73
CA ALA A 267 -17.13 5.68 12.91
C ALA A 267 -16.99 4.64 11.78
N ALA A 268 -18.01 4.40 10.96
CA ALA A 268 -17.97 3.40 9.90
C ALA A 268 -16.72 3.52 9.02
N PHE A 269 -16.12 2.38 8.70
CA PHE A 269 -14.85 2.30 7.98
C PHE A 269 -15.01 1.51 6.68
N PRO A 270 -14.51 2.03 5.56
CA PRO A 270 -13.88 3.36 5.43
C PRO A 270 -14.87 4.52 5.44
N ILE A 271 -16.09 4.31 5.02
CA ILE A 271 -17.23 5.25 4.95
C ILE A 271 -18.53 4.49 5.22
N TYR A 272 -19.57 5.22 5.58
CA TYR A 272 -20.95 4.72 5.66
C TYR A 272 -21.74 5.14 4.43
#